data_a2959e31ef7d383f6f49e1f3837de591
#
_entry.id   a2959e31ef7d383f6f49e1f3837de591
#
_cell.length_a   1.000
_cell.length_b   1.000
_cell.length_c   1.000
_cell.angle_alpha   90.00
_cell.angle_beta   90.00
_cell.angle_gamma   90.00
#
_symmetry.space_group_name_H-M   'P 1'
#
loop_
_entity.id
_entity.type
_entity.pdbx_description
1 polymer ?
#
loop_
_entity_poly.entity_id
_entity_poly.type
_entity_poly.pdbx_seq_one_letter_code
_entity_poly.pdbx_strand_id
1 'polypeptide(L)'
;LSYRLEDDGLLHFCVTDTGKGIPAEQQHEIFSRFVKLDSFSQGAGLGLSICQSLVERMGGQIGVNSREGEGSCFWFTHPYTLDASLDSDAVTKGGEQVIKIVSRNYKPLILVAEDIDSNYLLIEALLRKDYRLLRAHDGNEAIDLFNTQAPDLIFMDMKMPGMNGIDTVVMLREGGAQVPIIALTAFAYDDDRALALNVGCNDFLTKPVSPLELRRICLL
;
A
#
# COMPACT_ATOMS: atom_id res chain seq x y z
N LEU A 1 -18.23 4.28 -1.26
CA LEU A 1 -17.23 4.42 -0.20
C LEU A 1 -17.56 5.66 0.62
N SER A 2 -17.65 5.52 1.93
CA SER A 2 -17.81 6.60 2.89
C SER A 2 -16.82 6.43 4.05
N TYR A 3 -16.55 7.51 4.77
CA TYR A 3 -15.77 7.46 6.00
C TYR A 3 -16.29 8.51 6.98
N ARG A 4 -16.05 8.29 8.27
CA ARG A 4 -16.35 9.22 9.35
C ARG A 4 -15.32 9.09 10.46
N LEU A 5 -15.07 10.18 11.18
CA LEU A 5 -14.35 10.16 12.44
C LEU A 5 -15.35 9.92 13.57
N GLU A 6 -15.04 8.97 14.43
CA GLU A 6 -15.84 8.69 15.64
C GLU A 6 -15.25 9.41 16.86
N ASP A 7 -16.06 9.61 17.89
CA ASP A 7 -15.68 10.38 19.10
C ASP A 7 -14.54 9.73 19.89
N ASP A 8 -14.25 8.46 19.66
CA ASP A 8 -13.16 7.70 20.28
C ASP A 8 -11.81 7.84 19.54
N GLY A 9 -11.73 8.70 18.52
CA GLY A 9 -10.52 8.90 17.72
C GLY A 9 -10.27 7.81 16.69
N LEU A 10 -11.30 7.07 16.30
CA LEU A 10 -11.24 6.10 15.22
C LEU A 10 -11.81 6.69 13.91
N LEU A 11 -11.10 6.51 12.81
CA LEU A 11 -11.64 6.67 11.46
C LEU A 11 -12.37 5.38 11.08
N HIS A 12 -13.65 5.50 10.80
CA HIS A 12 -14.51 4.41 10.34
C HIS A 12 -14.73 4.53 8.83
N PHE A 13 -14.30 3.53 8.08
CA PHE A 13 -14.48 3.43 6.63
C PHE A 13 -15.57 2.42 6.32
N CYS A 14 -16.38 2.69 5.28
CA CYS A 14 -17.44 1.79 4.81
C CYS A 14 -17.48 1.74 3.29
N VAL A 15 -17.50 0.53 2.74
CA VAL A 15 -17.69 0.22 1.31
C VAL A 15 -19.02 -0.52 1.17
N THR A 16 -20.00 0.11 0.53
CA THR A 16 -21.34 -0.48 0.34
C THR A 16 -21.53 -0.92 -1.09
N ASP A 17 -22.08 -2.09 -1.29
CA ASP A 17 -22.58 -2.62 -2.55
C ASP A 17 -24.10 -2.93 -2.47
N THR A 18 -24.71 -3.11 -3.62
CA THR A 18 -26.12 -3.50 -3.78
C THR A 18 -26.23 -4.92 -4.36
N GLY A 19 -25.30 -5.79 -4.02
CA GLY A 19 -25.23 -7.15 -4.48
C GLY A 19 -26.24 -8.09 -3.79
N LYS A 20 -25.98 -9.38 -3.91
CA LYS A 20 -26.85 -10.43 -3.33
C LYS A 20 -26.87 -10.47 -1.81
N GLY A 21 -25.96 -9.76 -1.16
CA GLY A 21 -25.79 -9.83 0.29
C GLY A 21 -25.17 -11.15 0.76
N ILE A 22 -25.01 -11.27 2.08
CA ILE A 22 -24.35 -12.41 2.75
C ILE A 22 -25.25 -12.87 3.88
N PRO A 23 -25.64 -14.17 3.91
CA PRO A 23 -26.40 -14.75 5.01
C PRO A 23 -25.73 -14.55 6.36
N ALA A 24 -26.52 -14.30 7.41
CA ALA A 24 -25.98 -13.94 8.74
C ALA A 24 -25.00 -14.98 9.31
N GLU A 25 -25.29 -16.26 9.08
CA GLU A 25 -24.46 -17.37 9.52
C GLU A 25 -23.09 -17.43 8.85
N GLN A 26 -22.93 -16.81 7.67
CA GLN A 26 -21.68 -16.81 6.92
C GLN A 26 -20.84 -15.53 7.14
N GLN A 27 -21.42 -14.46 7.72
CA GLN A 27 -20.74 -13.17 7.83
C GLN A 27 -19.47 -13.19 8.69
N HIS A 28 -19.36 -14.05 9.67
CA HIS A 28 -18.15 -14.20 10.47
C HIS A 28 -17.10 -15.12 9.82
N GLU A 29 -17.54 -16.02 8.91
CA GLU A 29 -16.64 -16.96 8.25
C GLU A 29 -15.92 -16.36 7.05
N ILE A 30 -16.45 -15.31 6.42
CA ILE A 30 -15.88 -14.72 5.20
C ILE A 30 -14.47 -14.15 5.37
N PHE A 31 -14.06 -13.84 6.61
CA PHE A 31 -12.70 -13.39 6.92
C PHE A 31 -11.73 -14.55 7.18
N SER A 32 -12.21 -15.79 7.22
CA SER A 32 -11.36 -16.97 7.34
C SER A 32 -10.65 -17.27 6.03
N ARG A 33 -9.46 -17.89 6.13
CA ARG A 33 -8.66 -18.25 4.95
C ARG A 33 -9.36 -19.33 4.13
N PHE A 34 -9.29 -19.20 2.79
CA PHE A 34 -9.85 -20.14 1.83
C PHE A 34 -11.38 -20.25 1.79
N VAL A 35 -12.09 -19.39 2.50
CA VAL A 35 -13.56 -19.34 2.45
C VAL A 35 -14.00 -18.63 1.16
N LYS A 36 -14.97 -19.25 0.49
CA LYS A 36 -15.65 -18.71 -0.69
C LYS A 36 -17.14 -18.89 -0.50
N LEU A 37 -17.90 -17.82 -0.72
CA LEU A 37 -19.37 -17.86 -0.67
C LEU A 37 -19.99 -18.56 -1.89
N ASP A 38 -19.25 -18.61 -3.01
CA ASP A 38 -19.63 -19.31 -4.24
C ASP A 38 -18.48 -20.14 -4.78
N SER A 39 -18.77 -21.36 -5.21
CA SER A 39 -17.83 -22.26 -5.87
C SER A 39 -17.34 -21.75 -7.23
N PHE A 40 -18.05 -20.79 -7.85
CA PHE A 40 -17.70 -20.19 -9.14
C PHE A 40 -16.89 -18.90 -9.02
N SER A 41 -16.66 -18.37 -7.82
CA SER A 41 -15.86 -17.15 -7.66
C SER A 41 -14.37 -17.42 -7.97
N GLN A 42 -13.79 -16.68 -8.92
CA GLN A 42 -12.35 -16.72 -9.20
C GLN A 42 -11.58 -16.14 -8.00
N GLY A 43 -10.48 -16.81 -7.61
CA GLY A 43 -9.62 -16.36 -6.52
C GLY A 43 -9.39 -17.45 -5.47
N ALA A 44 -8.35 -17.28 -4.65
CA ALA A 44 -7.93 -18.26 -3.64
C ALA A 44 -8.72 -18.18 -2.32
N GLY A 45 -9.68 -17.23 -2.16
CA GLY A 45 -10.38 -17.02 -0.88
C GLY A 45 -9.47 -16.44 0.22
N LEU A 46 -8.47 -15.65 -0.15
CA LEU A 46 -7.50 -15.07 0.79
C LEU A 46 -7.68 -13.56 1.00
N GLY A 47 -8.39 -12.85 0.11
CA GLY A 47 -8.46 -11.39 0.13
C GLY A 47 -8.94 -10.81 1.44
N LEU A 48 -10.11 -11.22 1.94
CA LEU A 48 -10.66 -10.69 3.18
C LEU A 48 -9.84 -11.07 4.43
N SER A 49 -9.24 -12.25 4.46
CA SER A 49 -8.36 -12.65 5.57
C SER A 49 -7.04 -11.84 5.60
N ILE A 50 -6.54 -11.43 4.43
CA ILE A 50 -5.40 -10.50 4.33
C ILE A 50 -5.82 -9.11 4.81
N CYS A 51 -6.97 -8.60 4.36
CA CYS A 51 -7.51 -7.33 4.84
C CYS A 51 -7.67 -7.31 6.36
N GLN A 52 -8.21 -8.38 6.95
CA GLN A 52 -8.34 -8.51 8.40
C GLN A 52 -6.97 -8.42 9.09
N SER A 53 -6.00 -9.21 8.65
CA SER A 53 -4.65 -9.19 9.22
C SER A 53 -3.99 -7.81 9.13
N LEU A 54 -4.18 -7.09 8.03
CA LEU A 54 -3.63 -5.74 7.85
C LEU A 54 -4.29 -4.73 8.79
N VAL A 55 -5.63 -4.72 8.85
CA VAL A 55 -6.39 -3.81 9.71
C VAL A 55 -6.06 -4.05 11.19
N GLU A 56 -6.01 -5.30 11.63
CA GLU A 56 -5.63 -5.65 13.00
C GLU A 56 -4.20 -5.20 13.35
N ARG A 57 -3.24 -5.36 12.43
CA ARG A 57 -1.87 -4.87 12.60
C ARG A 57 -1.78 -3.35 12.68
N MET A 58 -2.70 -2.63 12.04
CA MET A 58 -2.83 -1.17 12.13
C MET A 58 -3.60 -0.73 13.40
N GLY A 59 -3.99 -1.64 14.27
CA GLY A 59 -4.72 -1.35 15.50
C GLY A 59 -6.22 -1.08 15.28
N GLY A 60 -6.76 -1.41 14.12
CA GLY A 60 -8.17 -1.27 13.77
C GLY A 60 -8.96 -2.56 13.88
N GLN A 61 -10.23 -2.49 13.51
CA GLN A 61 -11.15 -3.61 13.40
C GLN A 61 -11.79 -3.61 12.00
N ILE A 62 -12.17 -4.80 11.52
CA ILE A 62 -12.88 -4.98 10.24
C ILE A 62 -14.12 -5.82 10.44
N GLY A 63 -15.15 -5.56 9.67
CA GLY A 63 -16.39 -6.32 9.72
C GLY A 63 -17.27 -6.13 8.49
N VAL A 64 -18.41 -6.78 8.51
CA VAL A 64 -19.44 -6.66 7.48
C VAL A 64 -20.82 -6.54 8.11
N ASN A 65 -21.65 -5.67 7.56
CA ASN A 65 -23.08 -5.59 7.80
C ASN A 65 -23.77 -5.93 6.48
N SER A 66 -24.49 -7.03 6.42
CA SER A 66 -25.09 -7.49 5.18
C SER A 66 -26.47 -8.11 5.43
N ARG A 67 -27.33 -8.00 4.43
CA ARG A 67 -28.62 -8.68 4.40
C ARG A 67 -28.78 -9.31 3.03
N GLU A 68 -29.19 -10.58 3.01
CA GLU A 68 -29.41 -11.32 1.77
C GLU A 68 -30.46 -10.61 0.90
N GLY A 69 -30.11 -10.37 -0.38
CA GLY A 69 -30.93 -9.64 -1.34
C GLY A 69 -30.83 -8.10 -1.27
N GLU A 70 -30.17 -7.52 -0.26
CA GLU A 70 -30.09 -6.06 -0.08
C GLU A 70 -28.66 -5.50 -0.27
N GLY A 71 -27.65 -6.38 -0.37
CA GLY A 71 -26.25 -5.99 -0.51
C GLY A 71 -25.46 -6.05 0.79
N SER A 72 -24.26 -5.49 0.78
CA SER A 72 -23.32 -5.53 1.90
C SER A 72 -22.66 -4.18 2.14
N CYS A 73 -22.34 -3.89 3.39
CA CYS A 73 -21.44 -2.82 3.81
C CYS A 73 -20.25 -3.45 4.53
N PHE A 74 -19.12 -3.49 3.88
CA PHE A 74 -17.83 -3.83 4.50
C PHE A 74 -17.27 -2.60 5.18
N TRP A 75 -16.87 -2.71 6.43
CA TRP A 75 -16.32 -1.60 7.19
C TRP A 75 -15.03 -1.99 7.89
N PHE A 76 -14.17 -0.99 8.10
CA PHE A 76 -13.01 -1.13 8.98
C PHE A 76 -12.73 0.18 9.70
N THR A 77 -12.05 0.08 10.85
CA THR A 77 -11.61 1.22 11.63
C THR A 77 -10.10 1.37 11.57
N HIS A 78 -9.62 2.58 11.77
CA HIS A 78 -8.20 2.88 11.90
C HIS A 78 -8.01 3.93 13.00
N PRO A 79 -7.09 3.72 13.97
CA PRO A 79 -6.76 4.75 14.95
C PRO A 79 -6.28 6.02 14.25
N TYR A 80 -6.85 7.16 14.66
CA TYR A 80 -6.49 8.45 14.12
C TYR A 80 -6.05 9.36 15.25
N THR A 81 -4.78 9.74 15.27
CA THR A 81 -4.25 10.76 16.17
C THR A 81 -4.07 12.05 15.39
N LEU A 82 -4.77 13.10 15.82
CA LEU A 82 -4.43 14.46 15.38
C LEU A 82 -3.02 14.77 15.89
N ASP A 83 -2.07 14.94 14.99
CA ASP A 83 -0.77 15.50 15.36
C ASP A 83 -1.02 16.96 15.82
N ALA A 84 -0.88 17.20 17.11
CA ALA A 84 -1.13 18.51 17.73
C ALA A 84 -0.16 19.60 17.26
N SER A 85 0.78 19.28 16.38
CA SER A 85 1.69 20.24 15.73
C SER A 85 1.12 20.91 14.48
N LEU A 86 -0.10 20.56 14.07
CA LEU A 86 -0.76 21.17 12.90
C LEU A 86 -1.63 22.35 13.38
N ASP A 87 -1.10 23.54 13.16
CA ASP A 87 -1.67 24.85 13.49
C ASP A 87 -3.20 24.96 13.33
N SER A 88 -3.76 25.53 14.38
CA SER A 88 -5.14 25.91 14.57
C SER A 88 -5.62 26.95 13.56
N ASP A 89 -6.15 26.53 12.43
CA ASP A 89 -7.11 27.30 11.65
C ASP A 89 -8.41 26.52 11.46
N ALA A 90 -8.99 26.12 12.60
CA ALA A 90 -10.35 25.59 12.64
C ALA A 90 -11.33 26.78 12.72
N VAL A 91 -11.89 27.17 11.60
CA VAL A 91 -13.02 28.11 11.58
C VAL A 91 -14.28 27.35 12.02
N THR A 92 -14.66 27.54 13.27
CA THR A 92 -15.96 27.11 13.82
C THR A 92 -17.08 27.96 13.22
N LYS A 93 -17.91 27.40 12.37
CA LYS A 93 -19.24 27.90 12.05
C LYS A 93 -20.26 26.78 12.08
N GLY A 94 -21.08 26.79 13.12
CA GLY A 94 -22.41 26.14 13.16
C GLY A 94 -22.43 24.63 13.10
N GLY A 95 -22.37 23.95 14.27
CA GLY A 95 -23.09 22.69 14.58
C GLY A 95 -22.79 21.41 13.78
N GLU A 96 -22.15 21.45 12.66
CA GLU A 96 -21.59 20.32 11.94
C GLU A 96 -20.08 20.54 11.81
N GLN A 97 -19.30 19.74 12.50
CA GLN A 97 -17.86 19.70 12.27
C GLN A 97 -17.62 19.08 10.90
N VAL A 98 -17.68 19.91 9.86
CA VAL A 98 -17.07 19.55 8.58
C VAL A 98 -15.57 19.60 8.84
N ILE A 99 -14.99 18.45 9.19
CA ILE A 99 -13.55 18.29 9.14
C ILE A 99 -13.20 18.45 7.65
N LYS A 100 -12.83 19.67 7.30
CA LYS A 100 -12.16 19.91 6.03
C LYS A 100 -10.85 19.14 6.19
N ILE A 101 -10.83 17.89 5.68
CA ILE A 101 -9.56 17.23 5.41
C ILE A 101 -8.91 18.17 4.42
N VAL A 102 -8.04 19.02 4.93
CA VAL A 102 -7.05 19.68 4.11
C VAL A 102 -6.24 18.50 3.61
N SER A 103 -6.63 18.01 2.43
CA SER A 103 -5.70 17.26 1.62
C SER A 103 -4.56 18.25 1.38
N ARG A 104 -3.64 18.36 2.35
CA ARG A 104 -2.31 18.81 2.01
C ARG A 104 -2.00 17.95 0.80
N ASN A 105 -1.49 18.59 -0.23
CA ASN A 105 -0.89 17.97 -1.40
C ASN A 105 0.29 17.07 -0.99
N TYR A 106 0.05 16.14 -0.03
CA TYR A 106 1.04 15.14 0.38
C TYR A 106 1.15 14.19 -0.79
N LYS A 107 2.23 14.35 -1.51
CA LYS A 107 2.63 13.40 -2.52
C LYS A 107 3.59 12.45 -1.83
N PRO A 108 3.24 11.16 -1.70
CA PRO A 108 4.16 10.17 -1.15
C PRO A 108 5.50 10.22 -1.86
N LEU A 109 6.57 9.98 -1.12
CA LEU A 109 7.93 10.02 -1.60
C LEU A 109 8.38 8.63 -2.01
N ILE A 110 8.69 8.46 -3.28
CA ILE A 110 9.18 7.19 -3.82
C ILE A 110 10.66 7.32 -4.18
N LEU A 111 11.48 6.44 -3.65
CA LEU A 111 12.86 6.28 -4.06
C LEU A 111 12.94 5.27 -5.21
N VAL A 112 13.56 5.66 -6.32
CA VAL A 112 13.79 4.81 -7.48
C VAL A 112 15.28 4.60 -7.64
N ALA A 113 15.79 3.42 -7.28
CA ALA A 113 17.17 3.01 -7.51
C ALA A 113 17.25 2.35 -8.90
N GLU A 114 17.78 3.11 -9.87
CA GLU A 114 17.87 2.72 -11.29
C GLU A 114 19.01 3.51 -11.94
N ASP A 115 20.01 2.82 -12.45
CA ASP A 115 21.19 3.40 -13.07
C ASP A 115 20.95 3.88 -14.51
N ILE A 116 20.03 3.24 -15.23
CA ILE A 116 19.73 3.54 -16.64
C ILE A 116 18.70 4.68 -16.74
N ASP A 117 19.12 5.80 -17.35
CA ASP A 117 18.29 7.00 -17.50
C ASP A 117 16.92 6.72 -18.17
N SER A 118 16.91 5.94 -19.24
CA SER A 118 15.65 5.64 -19.96
C SER A 118 14.64 4.89 -19.11
N ASN A 119 15.07 4.00 -18.22
CA ASN A 119 14.20 3.27 -17.32
C ASN A 119 13.66 4.18 -16.23
N TYR A 120 14.54 5.00 -15.62
CA TYR A 120 14.11 6.00 -14.65
C TYR A 120 13.09 6.98 -15.24
N LEU A 121 13.38 7.56 -16.42
CA LEU A 121 12.49 8.51 -17.08
C LEU A 121 11.11 7.93 -17.39
N LEU A 122 11.01 6.64 -17.70
CA LEU A 122 9.73 5.95 -17.88
C LEU A 122 8.92 5.95 -16.55
N ILE A 123 9.56 5.54 -15.46
CA ILE A 123 8.92 5.51 -14.13
C ILE A 123 8.53 6.92 -13.70
N GLU A 124 9.42 7.90 -13.89
CA GLU A 124 9.15 9.31 -13.59
C GLU A 124 7.95 9.84 -14.36
N ALA A 125 7.90 9.60 -15.67
CA ALA A 125 6.79 10.07 -16.52
C ALA A 125 5.43 9.50 -16.06
N LEU A 126 5.41 8.28 -15.52
CA LEU A 126 4.20 7.61 -15.05
C LEU A 126 3.77 8.08 -13.66
N LEU A 127 4.71 8.44 -12.77
CA LEU A 127 4.43 8.68 -11.35
C LEU A 127 4.52 10.14 -10.91
N ARG A 128 5.28 11.02 -11.59
CA ARG A 128 5.56 12.40 -11.15
C ARG A 128 4.33 13.27 -10.90
N LYS A 129 3.18 12.93 -11.49
CA LYS A 129 1.94 13.67 -11.27
C LYS A 129 1.41 13.51 -9.86
N ASP A 130 1.51 12.29 -9.31
CA ASP A 130 0.86 11.90 -8.08
C ASP A 130 1.85 11.69 -6.91
N TYR A 131 3.15 11.52 -7.22
CA TYR A 131 4.22 11.20 -6.28
C TYR A 131 5.39 12.19 -6.38
N ARG A 132 6.15 12.31 -5.28
CA ARG A 132 7.49 12.89 -5.28
C ARG A 132 8.49 11.76 -5.55
N LEU A 133 9.48 12.01 -6.38
CA LEU A 133 10.46 10.98 -6.76
C LEU A 133 11.86 11.42 -6.35
N LEU A 134 12.62 10.47 -5.82
CA LEU A 134 14.06 10.54 -5.65
C LEU A 134 14.68 9.49 -6.55
N ARG A 135 15.84 9.77 -7.12
CA ARG A 135 16.63 8.81 -7.87
C ARG A 135 17.90 8.47 -7.15
N ALA A 136 18.26 7.19 -7.13
CA ALA A 136 19.59 6.69 -6.81
C ALA A 136 20.15 5.94 -8.04
N HIS A 137 21.47 6.07 -8.28
CA HIS A 137 22.13 5.44 -9.42
C HIS A 137 22.83 4.13 -9.03
N ASP A 138 22.98 3.88 -7.75
CA ASP A 138 23.53 2.64 -7.18
C ASP A 138 22.97 2.37 -5.78
N GLY A 139 23.34 1.24 -5.20
CA GLY A 139 22.86 0.83 -3.88
C GLY A 139 23.34 1.71 -2.73
N ASN A 140 24.56 2.29 -2.81
CA ASN A 140 25.06 3.18 -1.75
C ASN A 140 24.24 4.45 -1.71
N GLU A 141 24.01 5.09 -2.87
CA GLU A 141 23.18 6.28 -2.97
C GLU A 141 21.73 5.98 -2.49
N ALA A 142 21.22 4.78 -2.80
CA ALA A 142 19.89 4.37 -2.34
C ALA A 142 19.80 4.28 -0.81
N ILE A 143 20.82 3.74 -0.12
CA ILE A 143 20.90 3.67 1.34
C ILE A 143 21.01 5.08 1.93
N ASP A 144 21.83 5.94 1.38
CA ASP A 144 22.01 7.32 1.85
C ASP A 144 20.70 8.12 1.73
N LEU A 145 20.01 8.00 0.60
CA LEU A 145 18.73 8.65 0.38
C LEU A 145 17.64 8.07 1.29
N PHE A 146 17.61 6.77 1.51
CA PHE A 146 16.68 6.15 2.46
C PHE A 146 16.86 6.73 3.86
N ASN A 147 18.10 6.79 4.36
CA ASN A 147 18.41 7.26 5.71
C ASN A 147 18.13 8.76 5.90
N THR A 148 18.24 9.57 4.85
CA THR A 148 18.12 11.04 4.95
C THR A 148 16.73 11.55 4.59
N GLN A 149 16.00 10.86 3.72
CA GLN A 149 14.74 11.34 3.15
C GLN A 149 13.50 10.55 3.59
N ALA A 150 13.67 9.38 4.21
CA ALA A 150 12.61 8.49 4.69
C ALA A 150 11.50 8.27 3.63
N PRO A 151 11.78 7.62 2.48
CA PRO A 151 10.79 7.38 1.45
C PRO A 151 9.68 6.43 1.92
N ASP A 152 8.48 6.59 1.34
CA ASP A 152 7.31 5.77 1.63
C ASP A 152 7.31 4.44 0.84
N LEU A 153 8.06 4.37 -0.26
CA LEU A 153 8.20 3.21 -1.14
C LEU A 153 9.56 3.25 -1.84
N ILE A 154 10.15 2.09 -2.09
CA ILE A 154 11.39 1.95 -2.88
C ILE A 154 11.12 1.04 -4.09
N PHE A 155 11.42 1.52 -5.29
CA PHE A 155 11.64 0.70 -6.47
C PHE A 155 13.15 0.45 -6.58
N MET A 156 13.55 -0.82 -6.58
CA MET A 156 14.96 -1.25 -6.53
C MET A 156 15.31 -2.10 -7.74
N ASP A 157 16.15 -1.57 -8.63
CA ASP A 157 16.75 -2.40 -9.67
C ASP A 157 17.68 -3.44 -9.05
N MET A 158 17.46 -4.70 -9.37
CA MET A 158 18.28 -5.80 -8.86
C MET A 158 19.70 -5.80 -9.46
N LYS A 159 19.91 -5.14 -10.61
CA LYS A 159 21.18 -5.13 -11.34
C LYS A 159 21.66 -3.70 -11.58
N MET A 160 22.43 -3.18 -10.65
CA MET A 160 23.10 -1.88 -10.75
C MET A 160 24.62 -2.03 -10.66
N PRO A 161 25.42 -1.10 -11.20
CA PRO A 161 26.86 -1.06 -11.03
C PRO A 161 27.23 -0.77 -9.55
N GLY A 162 28.39 -1.19 -9.12
CA GLY A 162 28.85 -1.02 -7.73
C GLY A 162 28.05 -1.93 -6.78
N MET A 163 27.31 -1.35 -5.85
CA MET A 163 26.40 -2.10 -4.97
C MET A 163 25.12 -2.42 -5.71
N ASN A 164 24.86 -3.71 -5.94
CA ASN A 164 23.64 -4.18 -6.62
C ASN A 164 22.41 -4.11 -5.72
N GLY A 165 21.21 -4.30 -6.31
CA GLY A 165 19.96 -4.18 -5.57
C GLY A 165 19.78 -5.26 -4.50
N ILE A 166 20.27 -6.49 -4.73
CA ILE A 166 20.17 -7.59 -3.76
C ILE A 166 20.90 -7.21 -2.47
N ASP A 167 22.19 -6.83 -2.57
CA ASP A 167 22.99 -6.44 -1.42
C ASP A 167 22.39 -5.21 -0.72
N THR A 168 21.86 -4.26 -1.49
CA THR A 168 21.20 -3.07 -0.97
C THR A 168 19.97 -3.42 -0.14
N VAL A 169 19.11 -4.31 -0.62
CA VAL A 169 17.89 -4.75 0.11
C VAL A 169 18.29 -5.46 1.40
N VAL A 170 19.28 -6.35 1.36
CA VAL A 170 19.80 -7.03 2.56
C VAL A 170 20.24 -6.02 3.60
N MET A 171 21.10 -5.06 3.21
CA MET A 171 21.60 -4.02 4.13
C MET A 171 20.48 -3.14 4.71
N LEU A 172 19.50 -2.74 3.90
CA LEU A 172 18.34 -1.99 4.36
C LEU A 172 17.54 -2.79 5.40
N ARG A 173 17.29 -4.08 5.14
CA ARG A 173 16.52 -4.95 6.06
C ARG A 173 17.28 -5.27 7.33
N GLU A 174 18.59 -5.51 7.26
CA GLU A 174 19.45 -5.68 8.45
C GLU A 174 19.52 -4.39 9.28
N GLY A 175 19.46 -3.22 8.63
CA GLY A 175 19.34 -1.91 9.28
C GLY A 175 17.95 -1.62 9.87
N GLY A 176 16.99 -2.55 9.77
CA GLY A 176 15.65 -2.41 10.35
C GLY A 176 14.63 -1.70 9.47
N ALA A 177 14.93 -1.44 8.20
CA ALA A 177 14.00 -0.79 7.27
C ALA A 177 12.73 -1.62 7.08
N GLN A 178 11.56 -0.99 7.31
CA GLN A 178 10.23 -1.59 7.12
C GLN A 178 9.50 -1.06 5.89
N VAL A 179 10.10 -0.09 5.19
CA VAL A 179 9.55 0.50 3.96
C VAL A 179 9.27 -0.60 2.93
N PRO A 180 8.15 -0.55 2.19
CA PRO A 180 7.92 -1.45 1.08
C PRO A 180 9.02 -1.30 0.02
N ILE A 181 9.58 -2.43 -0.44
CA ILE A 181 10.59 -2.48 -1.49
C ILE A 181 10.07 -3.37 -2.62
N ILE A 182 9.99 -2.82 -3.81
CA ILE A 182 9.56 -3.51 -5.02
C ILE A 182 10.77 -3.71 -5.92
N ALA A 183 11.10 -4.95 -6.20
CA ALA A 183 12.21 -5.29 -7.08
C ALA A 183 11.88 -4.95 -8.54
N LEU A 184 12.82 -4.34 -9.26
CA LEU A 184 12.78 -4.20 -10.71
C LEU A 184 13.74 -5.23 -11.31
N THR A 185 13.23 -6.18 -12.07
CA THR A 185 14.02 -7.30 -12.63
C THR A 185 13.91 -7.39 -14.15
N ALA A 186 15.01 -7.73 -14.82
CA ALA A 186 15.01 -7.96 -16.26
C ALA A 186 14.40 -9.31 -16.65
N PHE A 187 14.27 -10.26 -15.73
CA PHE A 187 13.84 -11.63 -16.00
C PHE A 187 12.62 -12.00 -15.15
N ALA A 188 11.66 -12.66 -15.81
CA ALA A 188 10.44 -13.16 -15.20
C ALA A 188 10.57 -14.64 -14.74
N TYR A 189 11.80 -15.15 -14.54
CA TYR A 189 12.01 -16.52 -14.09
C TYR A 189 11.68 -16.66 -12.61
N ASP A 190 11.12 -17.80 -12.25
CA ASP A 190 10.70 -18.10 -10.87
C ASP A 190 11.85 -17.97 -9.86
N ASP A 191 13.09 -18.24 -10.28
CA ASP A 191 14.30 -18.15 -9.44
C ASP A 191 14.63 -16.70 -9.07
N ASP A 192 14.55 -15.74 -10.00
CA ASP A 192 14.82 -14.31 -9.73
C ASP A 192 13.74 -13.68 -8.82
N ARG A 193 12.50 -14.10 -9.02
CA ARG A 193 11.38 -13.73 -8.16
C ARG A 193 11.56 -14.24 -6.74
N ALA A 194 11.87 -15.53 -6.61
CA ALA A 194 12.11 -16.16 -5.32
C ALA A 194 13.28 -15.49 -4.60
N LEU A 195 14.35 -15.17 -5.31
CA LEU A 195 15.50 -14.47 -4.76
C LEU A 195 15.13 -13.08 -4.23
N ALA A 196 14.41 -12.26 -5.01
CA ALA A 196 13.99 -10.92 -4.59
C ALA A 196 13.12 -10.96 -3.31
N LEU A 197 12.17 -11.88 -3.25
CA LEU A 197 11.32 -12.04 -2.05
C LEU A 197 12.10 -12.56 -0.85
N ASN A 198 13.02 -13.49 -1.05
CA ASN A 198 13.84 -14.07 0.02
C ASN A 198 14.80 -13.05 0.65
N VAL A 199 15.31 -12.08 -0.11
CA VAL A 199 16.18 -11.02 0.44
C VAL A 199 15.39 -9.91 1.12
N GLY A 200 14.05 -9.93 1.05
CA GLY A 200 13.18 -9.00 1.79
C GLY A 200 12.43 -7.97 0.93
N CYS A 201 12.37 -8.14 -0.39
CA CYS A 201 11.43 -7.38 -1.22
C CYS A 201 9.98 -7.79 -0.92
N ASN A 202 9.05 -6.85 -1.05
CA ASN A 202 7.63 -7.08 -0.80
C ASN A 202 6.91 -7.57 -2.07
N ASP A 203 7.36 -7.14 -3.26
CA ASP A 203 6.84 -7.56 -4.57
C ASP A 203 7.93 -7.31 -5.63
N PHE A 204 7.61 -7.58 -6.89
CA PHE A 204 8.51 -7.35 -8.03
C PHE A 204 7.75 -6.86 -9.26
N LEU A 205 8.47 -6.19 -10.15
CA LEU A 205 8.04 -5.78 -11.49
C LEU A 205 9.09 -6.23 -12.52
N THR A 206 8.63 -6.71 -13.65
CA THR A 206 9.51 -7.05 -14.76
C THR A 206 9.79 -5.85 -15.65
N LYS A 207 11.02 -5.69 -16.08
CA LYS A 207 11.40 -4.69 -17.09
C LYS A 207 11.11 -5.23 -18.53
N PRO A 208 10.57 -4.41 -19.43
CA PRO A 208 10.18 -3.03 -19.25
C PRO A 208 8.96 -2.88 -18.36
N VAL A 209 8.99 -1.90 -17.45
CA VAL A 209 7.92 -1.71 -16.45
C VAL A 209 6.60 -1.38 -17.14
N SER A 210 5.58 -2.22 -16.88
CA SER A 210 4.23 -2.00 -17.39
C SER A 210 3.55 -0.84 -16.62
N PRO A 211 2.98 0.17 -17.33
CA PRO A 211 2.25 1.25 -16.68
C PRO A 211 1.08 0.77 -15.81
N LEU A 212 0.43 -0.33 -16.20
CA LEU A 212 -0.69 -0.90 -15.48
C LEU A 212 -0.24 -1.54 -14.14
N GLU A 213 0.83 -2.34 -14.19
CA GLU A 213 1.38 -3.01 -13.01
C GLU A 213 2.00 -2.01 -12.04
N LEU A 214 2.73 -0.99 -12.55
CA LEU A 214 3.29 0.06 -11.73
C LEU A 214 2.22 0.80 -10.94
N ARG A 215 1.12 1.20 -11.61
CA ARG A 215 -0.01 1.85 -10.94
C ARG A 215 -0.69 0.94 -9.93
N ARG A 216 -0.86 -0.35 -10.22
CA ARG A 216 -1.43 -1.32 -9.29
C ARG A 216 -0.65 -1.37 -7.98
N ILE A 217 0.68 -1.38 -8.06
CA ILE A 217 1.55 -1.41 -6.88
C ILE A 217 1.47 -0.10 -6.08
N CYS A 218 1.44 1.04 -6.74
CA CYS A 218 1.34 2.35 -6.07
C CYS A 218 -0.03 2.64 -5.44
N LEU A 219 -1.06 1.84 -5.73
CA LEU A 219 -2.41 1.95 -5.15
C LEU A 219 -2.63 1.01 -3.96
N LEU A 220 -1.64 0.20 -3.61
CA LEU A 220 -1.63 -0.66 -2.42
C LEU A 220 -1.11 0.10 -1.20
#